data_87d42c6c8aa5953683c2a8bbe4497255
#
_entry.id   87d42c6c8aa5953683c2a8bbe4497255
#
_cell.length_a   1.000
_cell.length_b   1.000
_cell.length_c   1.000
_cell.angle_alpha   90.00
_cell.angle_beta   90.00
_cell.angle_gamma   90.00
#
_symmetry.space_group_name_H-M   'P 1'
#
loop_
_entity.id
_entity.type
_entity.pdbx_description
1 polymer ?
#
loop_
_entity_poly.entity_id
_entity_poly.type
_entity_poly.pdbx_seq_one_letter_code
_entity_poly.pdbx_strand_id
1 'polypeptide(L)' 'MTAIEIVQDTMRHTDTSLSELAEYADLGSKENVYQMLKRNDLKVGSFVKMLEAMGFQLVVQCMESDNETIVDYD' A
#
# COMPACT_ATOMS: atom_id res chain seq x y z
N MET A 1 11.53 -6.30 -3.86
CA MET A 1 10.48 -5.47 -4.45
C MET A 1 10.43 -4.12 -3.76
N THR A 2 10.19 -3.06 -4.50
CA THR A 2 9.95 -1.73 -3.92
C THR A 2 8.51 -1.63 -3.43
N ALA A 3 8.22 -0.62 -2.59
CA ALA A 3 6.86 -0.39 -2.12
C ALA A 3 5.89 -0.17 -3.29
N ILE A 4 6.32 0.57 -4.31
CA ILE A 4 5.51 0.83 -5.51
C ILE A 4 5.18 -0.47 -6.24
N GLU A 5 6.17 -1.33 -6.42
CA GLU A 5 5.97 -2.62 -7.08
C GLU A 5 5.02 -3.51 -6.29
N ILE A 6 5.12 -3.50 -4.95
CA ILE A 6 4.22 -4.26 -4.09
C ILE A 6 2.77 -3.78 -4.27
N VAL A 7 2.56 -2.46 -4.28
CA VAL A 7 1.21 -1.89 -4.48
C VAL A 7 0.66 -2.29 -5.85
N GLN A 8 1.46 -2.14 -6.90
CA GLN A 8 1.02 -2.46 -8.26
C GLN A 8 0.71 -3.95 -8.41
N ASP A 9 1.55 -4.79 -7.84
CA ASP A 9 1.35 -6.25 -7.87
C ASP A 9 0.09 -6.64 -7.11
N THR A 10 -0.13 -6.04 -5.94
CA THR A 10 -1.32 -6.29 -5.12
C THR A 10 -2.58 -5.82 -5.86
N MET A 11 -2.52 -4.67 -6.54
CA MET A 11 -3.65 -4.19 -7.34
C MET A 11 -4.03 -5.19 -8.43
N ARG A 12 -3.05 -5.73 -9.13
CA ARG A 12 -3.31 -6.76 -10.15
C ARG A 12 -3.90 -8.02 -9.54
N HIS A 13 -3.37 -8.43 -8.40
CA HIS A 13 -3.80 -9.65 -7.71
C HIS A 13 -5.24 -9.55 -7.20
N THR A 14 -5.63 -8.38 -6.74
CA THR A 14 -6.96 -8.12 -6.19
C THR A 14 -7.92 -7.50 -7.21
N ASP A 15 -7.45 -7.25 -8.42
CA ASP A 15 -8.21 -6.59 -9.49
C ASP A 15 -8.76 -5.23 -9.01
N THR A 16 -7.91 -4.45 -8.35
CA THR A 16 -8.26 -3.14 -7.83
C THR A 16 -7.78 -2.05 -8.79
N SER A 17 -8.69 -1.15 -9.19
CA SER A 17 -8.35 -0.01 -10.05
C SER A 17 -7.79 1.15 -9.23
N LEU A 18 -7.19 2.13 -9.90
CA LEU A 18 -6.72 3.35 -9.26
C LEU A 18 -7.86 4.11 -8.57
N SER A 19 -9.03 4.15 -9.23
CA SER A 19 -10.21 4.82 -8.67
C SER A 19 -10.67 4.14 -7.40
N GLU A 20 -10.73 2.82 -7.41
CA GLU A 20 -11.14 2.04 -6.24
C GLU A 20 -10.14 2.22 -5.10
N LEU A 21 -8.85 2.18 -5.42
CA LEU A 21 -7.81 2.35 -4.40
C LEU A 21 -7.90 3.74 -3.76
N ALA A 22 -8.11 4.78 -4.57
CA ALA A 22 -8.26 6.15 -4.07
C ALA A 22 -9.46 6.27 -3.14
N GLU A 23 -10.57 5.62 -3.47
CA GLU A 23 -11.79 5.64 -2.66
C GLU A 23 -11.62 4.84 -1.37
N TYR A 24 -11.16 3.60 -1.46
CA TYR A 24 -11.07 2.70 -0.31
C TYR A 24 -9.99 3.14 0.69
N ALA A 25 -8.90 3.69 0.20
CA ALA A 25 -7.81 4.15 1.05
C ALA A 25 -7.96 5.63 1.46
N ASP A 26 -9.02 6.29 1.03
CA ASP A 26 -9.30 7.70 1.33
C ASP A 26 -8.12 8.61 0.93
N LEU A 27 -7.66 8.45 -0.30
CA LEU A 27 -6.49 9.18 -0.82
C LEU A 27 -6.86 10.27 -1.82
N GLY A 28 -8.11 10.67 -1.86
CA GLY A 28 -8.59 11.74 -2.73
C GLY A 28 -9.05 11.21 -4.09
N SER A 29 -8.28 11.47 -5.14
CA SER A 29 -8.63 11.09 -6.50
C SER A 29 -7.68 10.04 -7.06
N LYS A 30 -8.10 9.39 -8.16
CA LYS A 30 -7.24 8.43 -8.86
C LYS A 30 -5.97 9.11 -9.39
N GLU A 31 -6.07 10.39 -9.74
CA GLU A 31 -4.92 11.18 -10.21
C GLU A 31 -3.90 11.33 -9.09
N ASN A 32 -4.36 11.54 -7.87
CA ASN A 32 -3.48 11.66 -6.71
C ASN A 32 -2.75 10.35 -6.46
N VAL A 33 -3.46 9.22 -6.50
CA VAL A 33 -2.84 7.90 -6.33
C VAL A 33 -1.84 7.63 -7.45
N TYR A 34 -2.21 7.95 -8.69
CA TYR A 34 -1.32 7.80 -9.84
C TYR A 34 -0.02 8.57 -9.64
N GLN A 35 -0.13 9.83 -9.18
CA GLN A 35 1.05 10.66 -8.92
C GLN A 35 1.92 10.10 -7.79
N MET A 36 1.30 9.60 -6.73
CA MET A 36 2.03 8.98 -5.63
C MET A 36 2.84 7.78 -6.11
N LEU A 37 2.26 6.94 -6.93
CA LEU A 37 2.94 5.77 -7.48
C LEU A 37 4.02 6.15 -8.49
N LYS A 38 3.78 7.20 -9.28
CA LYS A 38 4.72 7.65 -10.30
C LYS A 38 5.99 8.26 -9.70
N ARG A 39 5.87 8.97 -8.57
CA ARG A 39 7.01 9.66 -7.95
C ARG A 39 8.04 8.72 -7.35
N ASN A 40 7.69 7.48 -7.15
CA ASN A 40 8.55 6.50 -6.49
C ASN A 40 9.00 6.99 -5.11
N ASP A 41 8.12 7.73 -4.43
CA ASP A 41 8.37 8.34 -3.12
C ASP A 41 7.14 8.16 -2.25
N LEU A 42 6.78 6.91 -2.02
CA LEU A 42 5.58 6.55 -1.31
C LEU A 42 5.83 6.60 0.20
N LYS A 43 5.09 7.46 0.90
CA LYS A 43 5.17 7.55 2.36
C LYS A 43 4.63 6.27 3.00
N VAL A 44 5.22 5.89 4.14
CA VAL A 44 4.84 4.67 4.84
C VAL A 44 3.33 4.67 5.17
N GLY A 45 2.80 5.78 5.68
CA GLY A 45 1.38 5.89 5.99
C GLY A 45 0.49 5.63 4.79
N SER A 46 0.80 6.23 3.64
CA SER A 46 0.06 6.01 2.40
C SER A 46 0.17 4.57 1.91
N PHE A 47 1.35 4.00 2.02
CA PHE A 47 1.60 2.61 1.64
C PHE A 47 0.74 1.65 2.48
N VAL A 48 0.70 1.86 3.80
CA VAL A 48 -0.12 1.03 4.70
C VAL A 48 -1.60 1.18 4.36
N LYS A 49 -2.08 2.41 4.12
CA LYS A 49 -3.48 2.65 3.74
C LYS A 49 -3.86 1.90 2.47
N MET A 50 -2.99 1.94 1.47
CA MET A 50 -3.22 1.25 0.21
C MET A 50 -3.30 -0.25 0.40
N LEU A 51 -2.39 -0.83 1.18
CA LEU A 51 -2.38 -2.27 1.46
C LEU A 51 -3.63 -2.69 2.22
N GLU A 52 -4.00 -1.95 3.25
CA GLU A 52 -5.18 -2.28 4.06
C GLU A 52 -6.46 -2.18 3.24
N ALA A 53 -6.54 -1.20 2.33
CA ALA A 53 -7.68 -1.06 1.43
C ALA A 53 -7.86 -2.29 0.53
N MET A 54 -6.79 -3.00 0.25
CA MET A 54 -6.83 -4.21 -0.58
C MET A 54 -6.84 -5.51 0.25
N GLY A 55 -6.96 -5.39 1.58
CA GLY A 55 -7.03 -6.55 2.47
C GLY A 55 -5.69 -7.11 2.89
N PHE A 56 -4.62 -6.32 2.78
CA PHE A 56 -3.29 -6.74 3.14
C PHE A 56 -2.77 -5.92 4.33
N GLN A 57 -1.71 -6.39 4.94
CA GLN A 57 -1.06 -5.72 6.06
C GLN A 57 0.43 -5.58 5.78
N LEU A 58 1.02 -4.51 6.31
CA LEU A 58 2.47 -4.36 6.30
C LEU A 58 3.00 -4.86 7.64
N VAL A 59 3.95 -5.78 7.59
CA VAL A 59 4.48 -6.45 8.77
C VAL A 59 5.99 -6.28 8.81
N VAL A 60 6.52 -5.98 10.00
CA VAL A 60 7.95 -6.02 10.27
C VAL A 60 8.24 -7.32 11.00
N GLN A 61 9.10 -8.14 10.40
CA GLN A 61 9.45 -9.44 10.93
C GLN A 61 10.93 -9.45 11.32
N CYS A 62 11.21 -9.96 12.52
CA CYS A 62 12.59 -10.15 12.95
C CYS A 62 13.20 -11.34 12.20
N MET A 63 14.37 -11.16 11.59
CA MET A 63 15.01 -12.21 10.80
C MET A 63 15.51 -13.37 11.65
N GLU A 64 15.72 -13.12 12.94
CA GLU A 64 16.28 -14.13 13.88
C GLU A 64 15.21 -14.80 14.73
N SER A 65 13.96 -14.37 14.63
CA SER A 65 12.86 -14.92 15.42
C SER A 65 11.57 -14.84 14.64
N ASP A 66 10.49 -15.41 15.18
CA ASP A 66 9.18 -15.37 14.56
C ASP A 66 8.36 -14.14 14.99
N ASN A 67 8.98 -13.19 15.69
CA ASN A 67 8.29 -11.97 16.12
C ASN A 67 7.92 -11.10 14.93
N GLU A 68 6.66 -10.72 14.89
CA GLU A 68 6.12 -9.85 13.83
C GLU A 68 5.41 -8.67 14.46
N THR A 69 5.52 -7.52 13.80
CA THR A 69 4.80 -6.31 14.22
C THR A 69 4.03 -5.77 13.03
N ILE A 70 2.73 -5.56 13.22
CA ILE A 70 1.89 -4.95 12.18
C ILE A 70 2.14 -3.45 12.18
N VAL A 71 2.35 -2.89 10.99
CA VAL A 71 2.60 -1.46 10.82
C VAL A 71 1.28 -0.76 10.55
N ASP A 72 0.93 0.21 11.41
CA ASP A 72 -0.25 1.04 11.25
C ASP A 72 0.12 2.36 10.56
N TYR A 73 -0.88 3.04 10.00
CA TYR A 73 -0.66 4.32 9.34
C TYR A 73 -0.75 5.53 10.29
N ASP A 74 -1.11 5.31 11.52
CA ASP A 74 -1.17 6.36 12.55
C ASP A 74 0.11 6.45 13.36
#